data_1eac74df53a60980f10d7daaaeec9a76
#
_entry.id   1eac74df53a60980f10d7daaaeec9a76
#
_cell.length_a   1.000
_cell.length_b   1.000
_cell.length_c   1.000
_cell.angle_alpha   90.00
_cell.angle_beta   90.00
_cell.angle_gamma   90.00
#
_symmetry.space_group_name_H-M   'P 1'
#
loop_
_entity.id
_entity.type
_entity.pdbx_description
1 polymer ?
#
loop_
_entity_poly.entity_id
_entity_poly.type
_entity_poly.pdbx_seq_one_letter_code
_entity_poly.pdbx_strand_id
1 'polypeptide(L)'
;MWYHNGEIIKTARAVTANDKRYSKEVFSDSSTLATLNIKPYSEVTPDMRFYNIGALTVDTSGDTVVGTYAKTAKDLAELRTVMLSRCKTQVNSLLAEIDWYWIRATKSGGASVPSAIATYSAALYSEYGTKKTEIGNLDTIAKIIEYSGRAYTET
;
A
#
# COMPACT_ATOMS: atom_id res chain seq x y z
N MET A 1 -3.79 2.71 -21.71
CA MET A 1 -5.22 3.09 -21.72
C MET A 1 -5.42 4.27 -22.65
N TRP A 2 -6.63 4.57 -23.05
CA TRP A 2 -6.96 5.66 -23.98
C TRP A 2 -8.12 6.49 -23.44
N TYR A 3 -8.28 7.69 -23.98
CA TYR A 3 -9.39 8.59 -23.68
C TYR A 3 -10.04 9.07 -24.98
N HIS A 4 -11.37 9.05 -25.03
CA HIS A 4 -12.14 9.51 -26.18
C HIS A 4 -13.51 10.03 -25.74
N ASN A 5 -13.87 11.23 -26.16
CA ASN A 5 -15.19 11.84 -25.95
C ASN A 5 -15.73 11.73 -24.50
N GLY A 6 -14.90 12.02 -23.50
CA GLY A 6 -15.33 11.97 -22.10
C GLY A 6 -15.18 10.59 -21.44
N GLU A 7 -14.78 9.56 -22.19
CA GLU A 7 -14.70 8.18 -21.70
C GLU A 7 -13.27 7.65 -21.62
N ILE A 8 -12.95 6.96 -20.52
CA ILE A 8 -11.69 6.24 -20.36
C ILE A 8 -11.84 4.82 -20.90
N ILE A 9 -11.02 4.47 -21.89
CA ILE A 9 -10.99 3.16 -22.53
C ILE A 9 -9.83 2.35 -21.96
N LYS A 10 -10.13 1.45 -21.04
CA LYS A 10 -9.11 0.62 -20.37
C LYS A 10 -8.56 -0.49 -21.25
N THR A 11 -9.39 -1.05 -22.12
CA THR A 11 -9.05 -2.16 -23.02
C THR A 11 -9.50 -1.84 -24.41
N ALA A 12 -8.67 -2.17 -25.44
CA ALA A 12 -9.01 -1.96 -26.85
C ALA A 12 -10.33 -2.65 -27.19
N ARG A 13 -11.29 -1.87 -27.68
CA ARG A 13 -12.64 -2.30 -28.07
C ARG A 13 -13.12 -1.52 -29.28
N ALA A 14 -14.19 -1.95 -29.91
CA ALA A 14 -14.81 -1.14 -30.98
C ALA A 14 -15.26 0.22 -30.42
N VAL A 15 -14.99 1.29 -31.15
CA VAL A 15 -15.37 2.66 -30.80
C VAL A 15 -16.22 3.27 -31.92
N THR A 16 -17.14 4.16 -31.56
CA THR A 16 -17.90 4.94 -32.53
C THR A 16 -17.41 6.38 -32.49
N ALA A 17 -17.01 6.91 -33.63
CA ALA A 17 -16.58 8.29 -33.79
C ALA A 17 -17.08 8.80 -35.15
N ASN A 18 -17.57 10.05 -35.24
CA ASN A 18 -18.08 10.66 -36.43
C ASN A 18 -19.14 9.76 -37.15
N ASP A 19 -20.07 9.20 -36.37
CA ASP A 19 -21.18 8.31 -36.85
C ASP A 19 -20.69 7.01 -37.53
N LYS A 20 -19.39 6.71 -37.43
CA LYS A 20 -18.81 5.49 -37.99
C LYS A 20 -18.26 4.60 -36.85
N ARG A 21 -18.53 3.30 -36.95
CA ARG A 21 -17.99 2.30 -36.04
C ARG A 21 -16.63 1.80 -36.53
N TYR A 22 -15.61 1.88 -35.64
CA TYR A 22 -14.27 1.39 -35.87
C TYR A 22 -14.05 0.14 -35.04
N SER A 23 -13.34 -0.82 -35.58
CA SER A 23 -12.98 -2.04 -34.85
C SER A 23 -11.88 -1.76 -33.82
N LYS A 24 -11.57 -2.73 -32.98
CA LYS A 24 -10.51 -2.61 -31.96
C LYS A 24 -9.11 -2.40 -32.54
N GLU A 25 -8.88 -2.75 -33.79
CA GLU A 25 -7.60 -2.61 -34.50
C GLU A 25 -7.18 -1.15 -34.65
N VAL A 26 -8.11 -0.20 -34.52
CA VAL A 26 -7.82 1.25 -34.54
C VAL A 26 -6.78 1.64 -33.46
N PHE A 27 -6.72 0.91 -32.34
CA PHE A 27 -5.79 1.20 -31.26
C PHE A 27 -4.34 0.81 -31.58
N SER A 28 -4.10 0.15 -32.70
CA SER A 28 -2.77 -0.18 -33.23
C SER A 28 -2.29 0.80 -34.30
N ASP A 29 -3.15 1.74 -34.74
CA ASP A 29 -2.84 2.72 -35.78
C ASP A 29 -2.85 4.15 -35.20
N SER A 30 -1.65 4.68 -34.99
CA SER A 30 -1.46 6.02 -34.42
C SER A 30 -2.03 7.15 -35.27
N SER A 31 -2.05 6.99 -36.60
CA SER A 31 -2.58 7.99 -37.51
C SER A 31 -4.10 8.07 -37.41
N THR A 32 -4.76 6.93 -37.32
CA THR A 32 -6.20 6.86 -37.11
C THR A 32 -6.60 7.34 -35.70
N LEU A 33 -5.82 6.98 -34.66
CA LEU A 33 -6.06 7.51 -33.30
C LEU A 33 -6.02 9.05 -33.28
N ALA A 34 -5.02 9.66 -33.92
CA ALA A 34 -4.91 11.11 -34.01
C ALA A 34 -6.12 11.73 -34.75
N THR A 35 -6.52 11.15 -35.89
CA THR A 35 -7.67 11.61 -36.69
C THR A 35 -8.99 11.54 -35.90
N LEU A 36 -9.15 10.54 -35.05
CA LEU A 36 -10.33 10.34 -34.20
C LEU A 36 -10.24 11.05 -32.85
N ASN A 37 -9.16 11.80 -32.59
CA ASN A 37 -8.87 12.44 -31.30
C ASN A 37 -8.93 11.45 -30.12
N ILE A 38 -8.45 10.22 -30.35
CA ILE A 38 -8.27 9.22 -29.30
C ILE A 38 -6.87 9.40 -28.75
N LYS A 39 -6.77 9.91 -27.51
CA LYS A 39 -5.49 10.23 -26.88
C LYS A 39 -5.04 9.12 -25.93
N PRO A 40 -3.72 8.92 -25.74
CA PRO A 40 -3.20 8.11 -24.62
C PRO A 40 -3.76 8.63 -23.29
N TYR A 41 -4.06 7.71 -22.38
CA TYR A 41 -4.53 8.04 -21.03
C TYR A 41 -3.62 7.40 -19.98
N SER A 42 -3.25 8.18 -18.99
CA SER A 42 -2.50 7.74 -17.83
C SER A 42 -3.15 8.22 -16.54
N GLU A 43 -3.11 7.40 -15.50
CA GLU A 43 -3.51 7.79 -14.16
C GLU A 43 -2.59 7.14 -13.13
N VAL A 44 -2.39 7.82 -12.01
CA VAL A 44 -1.70 7.30 -10.85
C VAL A 44 -2.68 7.25 -9.69
N THR A 45 -3.03 6.05 -9.29
CA THR A 45 -3.89 5.84 -8.12
C THR A 45 -3.07 6.02 -6.85
N PRO A 46 -3.45 6.92 -5.94
CA PRO A 46 -2.79 7.06 -4.66
C PRO A 46 -2.91 5.78 -3.83
N ASP A 47 -1.93 5.52 -2.97
CA ASP A 47 -1.96 4.36 -2.09
C ASP A 47 -3.04 4.51 -1.01
N MET A 48 -4.09 3.70 -1.11
CA MET A 48 -5.25 3.68 -0.20
C MET A 48 -4.89 3.30 1.24
N ARG A 49 -3.70 2.76 1.49
CA ARG A 49 -3.23 2.52 2.86
C ARG A 49 -3.04 3.83 3.62
N PHE A 50 -2.63 4.89 2.93
CA PHE A 50 -2.23 6.18 3.51
C PHE A 50 -3.15 7.34 3.17
N TYR A 51 -3.95 7.20 2.10
CA TYR A 51 -4.82 8.25 1.61
C TYR A 51 -6.26 7.77 1.44
N ASN A 52 -7.20 8.67 1.73
CA ASN A 52 -8.57 8.57 1.27
C ASN A 52 -8.62 9.16 -0.14
N ILE A 53 -9.17 8.40 -1.10
CA ILE A 53 -9.25 8.78 -2.50
C ILE A 53 -10.59 9.47 -2.74
N GLY A 54 -10.53 10.66 -3.32
CA GLY A 54 -11.69 11.45 -3.73
C GLY A 54 -11.97 11.35 -5.23
N ALA A 55 -12.57 12.38 -5.78
CA ALA A 55 -12.98 12.43 -7.18
C ALA A 55 -11.77 12.40 -8.12
N LEU A 56 -11.98 11.75 -9.28
CA LEU A 56 -11.06 11.77 -10.41
C LEU A 56 -11.29 13.06 -11.22
N THR A 57 -10.24 13.81 -11.44
CA THR A 57 -10.20 14.95 -12.39
C THR A 57 -9.38 14.54 -13.60
N VAL A 58 -9.87 14.85 -14.80
CA VAL A 58 -9.21 14.49 -16.05
C VAL A 58 -8.74 15.76 -16.75
N ASP A 59 -7.44 15.87 -16.97
CA ASP A 59 -6.83 16.94 -17.78
C ASP A 59 -6.65 16.46 -19.22
N THR A 60 -7.30 17.12 -20.15
CA THR A 60 -7.29 16.82 -21.59
C THR A 60 -6.46 17.78 -22.42
N SER A 61 -5.78 18.75 -21.79
CA SER A 61 -5.06 19.84 -22.46
C SER A 61 -3.82 19.37 -23.23
N GLY A 62 -3.18 18.30 -22.79
CA GLY A 62 -1.97 17.75 -23.41
C GLY A 62 -2.22 16.69 -24.49
N ASP A 63 -1.14 16.19 -25.09
CA ASP A 63 -1.17 15.06 -26.03
C ASP A 63 -1.52 13.73 -25.32
N THR A 64 -1.19 13.62 -24.05
CA THR A 64 -1.63 12.55 -23.17
C THR A 64 -2.63 13.11 -22.16
N VAL A 65 -3.77 12.47 -22.06
CA VAL A 65 -4.79 12.79 -21.04
C VAL A 65 -4.37 12.23 -19.72
N VAL A 66 -4.38 13.06 -18.67
CA VAL A 66 -3.93 12.67 -17.33
C VAL A 66 -5.09 12.68 -16.34
N GLY A 67 -5.35 11.54 -15.75
CA GLY A 67 -6.28 11.41 -14.62
C GLY A 67 -5.57 11.63 -13.30
N THR A 68 -6.08 12.54 -12.48
CA THR A 68 -5.56 12.83 -11.15
C THR A 68 -6.66 12.67 -10.12
N TYR A 69 -6.43 11.84 -9.10
CA TYR A 69 -7.35 11.68 -7.99
C TYR A 69 -7.12 12.75 -6.92
N ALA A 70 -8.20 13.39 -6.48
CA ALA A 70 -8.17 14.11 -5.22
C ALA A 70 -7.81 13.13 -4.10
N LYS A 71 -6.93 13.53 -3.19
CA LYS A 71 -6.50 12.67 -2.08
C LYS A 71 -6.40 13.45 -0.79
N THR A 72 -6.85 12.85 0.29
CA THR A 72 -6.71 13.38 1.65
C THR A 72 -5.91 12.38 2.47
N ALA A 73 -4.86 12.84 3.14
CA ALA A 73 -4.08 12.00 4.04
C ALA A 73 -4.98 11.44 5.15
N LYS A 74 -4.80 10.18 5.50
CA LYS A 74 -5.42 9.58 6.68
C LYS A 74 -4.81 10.18 7.95
N ASP A 75 -5.52 10.05 9.05
CA ASP A 75 -5.04 10.50 10.35
C ASP A 75 -3.75 9.78 10.76
N LEU A 76 -2.73 10.55 11.16
CA LEU A 76 -1.42 10.02 11.54
C LEU A 76 -1.48 9.16 12.80
N ALA A 77 -2.34 9.50 13.76
CA ALA A 77 -2.46 8.73 15.01
C ALA A 77 -3.11 7.37 14.74
N GLU A 78 -4.11 7.33 13.85
CA GLU A 78 -4.73 6.07 13.41
C GLU A 78 -3.72 5.18 12.68
N LEU A 79 -2.95 5.74 11.75
CA LEU A 79 -1.94 4.97 11.01
C LEU A 79 -0.86 4.40 11.95
N ARG A 80 -0.35 5.20 12.89
CA ARG A 80 0.60 4.72 13.91
C ARG A 80 -0.02 3.62 14.76
N THR A 81 -1.27 3.76 15.18
CA THR A 81 -2.00 2.76 15.97
C THR A 81 -2.10 1.43 15.22
N VAL A 82 -2.43 1.45 13.93
CA VAL A 82 -2.47 0.25 13.08
C VAL A 82 -1.09 -0.39 12.97
N MET A 83 -0.02 0.40 12.78
CA MET A 83 1.34 -0.11 12.68
C MET A 83 1.80 -0.75 14.00
N LEU A 84 1.55 -0.09 15.14
CA LEU A 84 1.85 -0.62 16.47
C LEU A 84 1.08 -1.91 16.77
N SER A 85 -0.19 -1.98 16.37
CA SER A 85 -1.01 -3.18 16.54
C SER A 85 -0.42 -4.36 15.76
N ARG A 86 0.03 -4.15 14.52
CA ARG A 86 0.70 -5.17 13.71
C ARG A 86 2.00 -5.65 14.35
N CYS A 87 2.87 -4.73 14.78
CA CYS A 87 4.10 -5.07 15.51
C CYS A 87 3.80 -5.89 16.76
N LYS A 88 2.81 -5.48 17.57
CA LYS A 88 2.39 -6.19 18.78
C LYS A 88 1.90 -7.60 18.46
N THR A 89 1.09 -7.76 17.42
CA THR A 89 0.59 -9.07 17.00
C THR A 89 1.73 -9.99 16.59
N GLN A 90 2.70 -9.48 15.83
CA GLN A 90 3.88 -10.24 15.40
C GLN A 90 4.72 -10.69 16.60
N VAL A 91 5.04 -9.77 17.52
CA VAL A 91 5.82 -10.11 18.73
C VAL A 91 5.08 -11.12 19.59
N ASN A 92 3.78 -10.95 19.80
CA ASN A 92 2.96 -11.89 20.57
C ASN A 92 2.94 -13.29 19.92
N SER A 93 2.88 -13.37 18.59
CA SER A 93 2.96 -14.65 17.88
C SER A 93 4.29 -15.36 18.14
N LEU A 94 5.40 -14.62 18.06
CA LEU A 94 6.73 -15.18 18.33
C LEU A 94 6.92 -15.59 19.81
N LEU A 95 6.38 -14.81 20.75
CA LEU A 95 6.41 -15.14 22.16
C LEU A 95 5.57 -16.39 22.47
N ALA A 96 4.40 -16.54 21.83
CA ALA A 96 3.54 -17.71 22.03
C ALA A 96 4.24 -19.03 21.69
N GLU A 97 5.20 -19.05 20.77
CA GLU A 97 5.99 -20.24 20.42
C GLU A 97 6.86 -20.72 21.57
N ILE A 98 7.24 -19.82 22.48
CA ILE A 98 8.13 -20.10 23.60
C ILE A 98 7.45 -20.07 24.97
N ASP A 99 6.17 -19.70 25.05
CA ASP A 99 5.40 -19.57 26.30
C ASP A 99 5.40 -20.85 27.14
N TRP A 100 5.42 -22.02 26.50
CA TRP A 100 5.41 -23.31 27.20
C TRP A 100 6.65 -23.49 28.11
N TYR A 101 7.80 -22.88 27.78
CA TYR A 101 8.98 -22.92 28.64
C TYR A 101 8.73 -22.20 29.97
N TRP A 102 8.06 -21.06 29.92
CA TRP A 102 7.71 -20.27 31.11
C TRP A 102 6.64 -20.98 31.94
N ILE A 103 5.60 -21.53 31.30
CA ILE A 103 4.53 -22.29 31.95
C ILE A 103 5.14 -23.51 32.65
N ARG A 104 6.07 -24.23 32.03
CA ARG A 104 6.76 -25.37 32.62
C ARG A 104 7.57 -24.98 33.85
N ALA A 105 8.30 -23.87 33.79
CA ALA A 105 9.11 -23.39 34.86
C ALA A 105 8.31 -23.01 36.13
N THR A 106 7.04 -22.63 35.99
CA THR A 106 6.16 -22.30 37.13
C THR A 106 5.58 -23.53 37.84
N LYS A 107 5.64 -24.72 37.22
CA LYS A 107 5.13 -25.95 37.84
C LYS A 107 6.10 -26.49 38.91
N SER A 108 5.56 -27.08 39.97
CA SER A 108 6.36 -27.72 41.00
C SER A 108 7.31 -28.80 40.40
N GLY A 109 8.59 -28.70 40.65
CA GLY A 109 9.61 -29.53 40.02
C GLY A 109 9.86 -29.28 38.53
N GLY A 110 9.33 -28.19 37.96
CA GLY A 110 9.52 -27.82 36.58
C GLY A 110 10.95 -27.39 36.28
N ALA A 111 11.47 -27.72 35.09
CA ALA A 111 12.79 -27.28 34.67
C ALA A 111 12.81 -25.76 34.44
N SER A 112 13.93 -25.11 34.83
CA SER A 112 14.14 -23.69 34.58
C SER A 112 14.07 -23.34 33.08
N VAL A 113 13.72 -22.07 32.78
CA VAL A 113 13.75 -21.58 31.40
C VAL A 113 15.18 -21.59 30.88
N PRO A 114 15.46 -22.21 29.71
CA PRO A 114 16.81 -22.17 29.13
C PRO A 114 17.25 -20.72 28.89
N SER A 115 18.52 -20.42 29.15
CA SER A 115 19.08 -19.06 29.01
C SER A 115 18.90 -18.49 27.59
N ALA A 116 19.00 -19.31 26.54
CA ALA A 116 18.78 -18.91 25.17
C ALA A 116 17.35 -18.41 24.93
N ILE A 117 16.34 -19.09 25.54
CA ILE A 117 14.92 -18.67 25.43
C ILE A 117 14.69 -17.36 26.18
N ALA A 118 15.28 -17.21 27.38
CA ALA A 118 15.17 -15.96 28.13
C ALA A 118 15.81 -14.79 27.38
N THR A 119 16.98 -15.00 26.76
CA THR A 119 17.66 -13.99 25.94
C THR A 119 16.83 -13.63 24.70
N TYR A 120 16.28 -14.63 23.99
CA TYR A 120 15.43 -14.39 22.84
C TYR A 120 14.18 -13.60 23.21
N SER A 121 13.49 -13.97 24.28
CA SER A 121 12.32 -13.23 24.77
C SER A 121 12.67 -11.77 25.11
N ALA A 122 13.79 -11.54 25.82
CA ALA A 122 14.25 -10.19 26.15
C ALA A 122 14.57 -9.36 24.89
N ALA A 123 15.19 -9.97 23.87
CA ALA A 123 15.46 -9.32 22.59
C ALA A 123 14.18 -8.90 21.86
N LEU A 124 13.15 -9.76 21.82
CA LEU A 124 11.84 -9.43 21.23
C LEU A 124 11.16 -8.23 21.92
N TYR A 125 11.19 -8.18 23.25
CA TYR A 125 10.63 -7.03 23.98
C TYR A 125 11.44 -5.75 23.72
N SER A 126 12.77 -5.84 23.67
CA SER A 126 13.65 -4.71 23.37
C SER A 126 13.39 -4.16 21.96
N GLU A 127 13.31 -5.05 20.97
CA GLU A 127 13.01 -4.68 19.58
C GLU A 127 11.62 -4.04 19.45
N TYR A 128 10.60 -4.60 20.09
CA TYR A 128 9.28 -4.00 20.14
C TYR A 128 9.30 -2.59 20.72
N GLY A 129 10.06 -2.38 21.82
CA GLY A 129 10.26 -1.07 22.44
C GLY A 129 10.88 -0.06 21.47
N THR A 130 11.90 -0.48 20.71
CA THR A 130 12.55 0.32 19.68
C THR A 130 11.56 0.69 18.56
N LYS A 131 10.87 -0.31 17.98
CA LYS A 131 9.85 -0.08 16.93
C LYS A 131 8.72 0.82 17.41
N LYS A 132 8.28 0.67 18.65
CA LYS A 132 7.27 1.54 19.25
C LYS A 132 7.71 3.00 19.28
N THR A 133 8.94 3.27 19.63
CA THR A 133 9.53 4.61 19.65
C THR A 133 9.68 5.17 18.23
N GLU A 134 10.18 4.38 17.30
CA GLU A 134 10.34 4.76 15.89
C GLU A 134 9.00 5.14 15.27
N ILE A 135 7.97 4.28 15.42
CA ILE A 135 6.63 4.54 14.91
C ILE A 135 6.02 5.79 15.57
N GLY A 136 6.26 5.99 16.87
CA GLY A 136 5.82 7.18 17.59
C GLY A 136 6.37 8.49 17.02
N ASN A 137 7.58 8.45 16.45
CA ASN A 137 8.28 9.60 15.89
C ASN A 137 7.93 9.90 14.41
N LEU A 138 7.09 9.07 13.76
CA LEU A 138 6.65 9.30 12.38
C LEU A 138 5.62 10.42 12.32
N ASP A 139 6.05 11.65 12.16
CA ASP A 139 5.22 12.87 12.25
C ASP A 139 4.58 13.30 10.92
N THR A 140 4.90 12.62 9.80
CA THR A 140 4.36 12.90 8.47
C THR A 140 3.97 11.63 7.72
N ILE A 141 3.02 11.74 6.79
CA ILE A 141 2.63 10.64 5.90
C ILE A 141 3.84 10.13 5.09
N ALA A 142 4.73 11.02 4.65
CA ALA A 142 5.92 10.64 3.89
C ALA A 142 6.83 9.71 4.70
N LYS A 143 7.08 10.01 5.98
CA LYS A 143 7.84 9.14 6.88
C LYS A 143 7.15 7.80 7.14
N ILE A 144 5.83 7.80 7.26
CA ILE A 144 5.06 6.54 7.40
C ILE A 144 5.19 5.67 6.14
N ILE A 145 5.10 6.25 4.96
CA ILE A 145 5.27 5.54 3.68
C ILE A 145 6.68 4.95 3.59
N GLU A 146 7.70 5.74 3.88
CA GLU A 146 9.10 5.31 3.88
C GLU A 146 9.34 4.16 4.87
N TYR A 147 8.88 4.30 6.10
CA TYR A 147 9.00 3.26 7.13
C TYR A 147 8.29 1.96 6.71
N SER A 148 7.10 2.06 6.16
CA SER A 148 6.33 0.91 5.65
C SER A 148 7.03 0.22 4.48
N GLY A 149 7.71 0.96 3.61
CA GLY A 149 8.50 0.43 2.50
C GLY A 149 9.72 -0.37 2.98
N ARG A 150 10.42 0.10 4.00
CA ARG A 150 11.55 -0.63 4.60
C ARG A 150 11.12 -1.96 5.22
N ALA A 151 10.00 -1.98 5.93
CA ALA A 151 9.49 -3.20 6.57
C ALA A 151 9.14 -4.33 5.57
N TYR A 152 8.90 -4.01 4.29
CA TYR A 152 8.64 -5.00 3.23
C TYR A 152 9.91 -5.53 2.55
N THR A 153 11.06 -4.88 2.73
CA THR A 153 12.33 -5.30 2.12
C THR A 153 13.20 -6.17 3.04
N GLU A 154 12.86 -6.27 4.32
CA GLU A 154 13.62 -7.02 5.34
C GLU A 154 12.98 -8.38 5.71
N THR A 155 11.91 -8.80 5.03
CA THR A 155 11.27 -10.12 5.17
C THR A 155 11.59 -11.03 4.00
#